data_77a966f7589e96f12fd6c0a807dfe6b5
#
_entry.id   77a966f7589e96f12fd6c0a807dfe6b5
#
_cell.length_a   1.000
_cell.length_b   1.000
_cell.length_c   1.000
_cell.angle_alpha   90.00
_cell.angle_beta   90.00
_cell.angle_gamma   90.00
#
_symmetry.space_group_name_H-M   'P 1'
#
loop_
_entity.id
_entity.type
_entity.pdbx_description
1 polymer ?
#
loop_
_entity_poly.entity_id
_entity_poly.type
_entity_poly.pdbx_seq_one_letter_code
_entity_poly.pdbx_strand_id
1 'polypeptide(L)'
;MKRICLSVVGIFLTFFASFSQTTKDSSSYKSRKLSFEEANLVSSYYKQDGNNSAVTGGSGTEKLTDIANSIDVKFYKWDKKDRKHNFDVEVGIDHYTSASSDKVDPNTISSASHADTRIYPSVNWSMENEKKGTTIGAGLSLSSEFDYTSFGINLNFSQKTKNRNGEFTVRAQVYLDKLKYIEPIEIRIANGGSGNENENDYASRSRNSFSRSLSYSQIIHQRLQLQA
;
A
#
# COMPACT_ATOMS: atom_id res chain seq x y z
N MET A 1 -32.16 -1.62 7.64
CA MET A 1 -30.75 -1.32 7.34
C MET A 1 -30.00 -2.50 6.72
N LYS A 2 -29.98 -3.71 7.30
CA LYS A 2 -29.26 -4.88 6.73
C LYS A 2 -29.65 -5.24 5.28
N ARG A 3 -30.94 -5.12 4.92
CA ARG A 3 -31.41 -5.43 3.54
C ARG A 3 -30.98 -4.40 2.50
N ILE A 4 -30.84 -3.14 2.89
CA ILE A 4 -30.37 -2.05 2.02
C ILE A 4 -28.87 -2.21 1.75
N CYS A 5 -28.05 -2.54 2.75
CA CYS A 5 -26.63 -2.83 2.54
C CYS A 5 -26.41 -4.02 1.59
N LEU A 6 -27.20 -5.10 1.72
CA LEU A 6 -27.08 -6.25 0.82
C LEU A 6 -27.44 -5.90 -0.63
N SER A 7 -28.45 -5.05 -0.83
CA SER A 7 -28.85 -4.58 -2.16
C SER A 7 -27.79 -3.68 -2.79
N VAL A 8 -27.17 -2.80 -2.03
CA VAL A 8 -26.08 -1.92 -2.50
C VAL A 8 -24.86 -2.74 -2.90
N VAL A 9 -24.46 -3.72 -2.08
CA VAL A 9 -23.34 -4.64 -2.40
C VAL A 9 -23.67 -5.48 -3.64
N GLY A 10 -24.92 -5.96 -3.77
CA GLY A 10 -25.37 -6.70 -4.95
C GLY A 10 -25.30 -5.86 -6.23
N ILE A 11 -25.75 -4.60 -6.19
CA ILE A 11 -25.69 -3.68 -7.32
C ILE A 11 -24.22 -3.36 -7.68
N PHE A 12 -23.36 -3.17 -6.68
CA PHE A 12 -21.92 -2.92 -6.89
C PHE A 12 -21.24 -4.11 -7.57
N LEU A 13 -21.51 -5.33 -7.11
CA LEU A 13 -20.98 -6.56 -7.71
C LEU A 13 -21.47 -6.78 -9.14
N THR A 14 -22.73 -6.45 -9.48
CA THR A 14 -23.25 -6.56 -10.84
C THR A 14 -22.65 -5.50 -11.77
N PHE A 15 -22.31 -4.31 -11.25
CA PHE A 15 -21.63 -3.27 -12.02
C PHE A 15 -20.21 -3.73 -12.44
N PHE A 16 -19.46 -4.34 -11.54
CA PHE A 16 -18.13 -4.88 -11.85
C PHE A 16 -18.19 -6.10 -12.79
N ALA A 17 -19.18 -6.98 -12.64
CA ALA A 17 -19.36 -8.13 -13.55
C ALA A 17 -19.62 -7.70 -15.00
N SER A 18 -20.23 -6.51 -15.21
CA SER A 18 -20.52 -5.99 -16.55
C SER A 18 -19.26 -5.55 -17.32
N PHE A 19 -18.17 -5.20 -16.61
CA PHE A 19 -16.89 -4.82 -17.22
C PHE A 19 -15.97 -6.01 -17.50
N SER A 20 -16.24 -7.17 -16.91
CA SER A 20 -15.43 -8.40 -17.05
C SER A 20 -15.64 -9.15 -18.37
N GLN A 21 -16.56 -8.74 -19.23
CA GLN A 21 -16.90 -9.44 -20.46
C GLN A 21 -16.24 -8.83 -21.71
N THR A 22 -15.04 -8.30 -21.61
CA THR A 22 -14.26 -8.01 -22.81
C THR A 22 -13.70 -9.31 -23.35
N THR A 23 -14.37 -9.84 -24.39
CA THR A 23 -13.81 -10.89 -25.26
C THR A 23 -12.40 -10.47 -25.67
N LYS A 24 -11.43 -11.31 -25.28
CA LYS A 24 -10.06 -11.19 -25.79
C LYS A 24 -10.11 -11.41 -27.30
N ASP A 25 -10.28 -10.32 -28.03
CA ASP A 25 -10.09 -10.35 -29.47
C ASP A 25 -8.60 -10.59 -29.71
N SER A 26 -8.28 -11.73 -30.35
CA SER A 26 -6.91 -12.18 -30.62
C SER A 26 -6.22 -11.35 -31.71
N SER A 27 -6.76 -10.18 -32.05
CA SER A 27 -6.15 -9.26 -32.98
C SER A 27 -4.93 -8.59 -32.34
N SER A 28 -3.81 -8.56 -33.03
CA SER A 28 -2.56 -7.88 -32.65
C SER A 28 -2.70 -6.35 -32.57
N TYR A 29 -3.92 -5.83 -32.38
CA TYR A 29 -4.19 -4.41 -32.27
C TYR A 29 -3.69 -3.85 -30.95
N LYS A 30 -2.69 -3.00 -31.03
CA LYS A 30 -2.11 -2.29 -29.88
C LYS A 30 -2.85 -0.97 -29.68
N SER A 31 -3.72 -0.93 -28.70
CA SER A 31 -4.45 0.30 -28.38
C SER A 31 -3.48 1.44 -28.03
N ARG A 32 -3.54 2.52 -28.81
CA ARG A 32 -2.78 3.75 -28.53
C ARG A 32 -3.54 4.73 -27.63
N LYS A 33 -4.82 4.48 -27.41
CA LYS A 33 -5.63 5.17 -26.39
C LYS A 33 -5.39 4.50 -25.03
N LEU A 34 -5.58 5.26 -23.97
CA LEU A 34 -5.58 4.70 -22.62
C LEU A 34 -6.74 3.72 -22.51
N SER A 35 -6.44 2.49 -22.16
CA SER A 35 -7.41 1.40 -22.04
C SER A 35 -7.40 0.89 -20.61
N PHE A 36 -8.57 0.61 -20.09
CA PHE A 36 -8.73 -0.06 -18.80
C PHE A 36 -8.24 -1.51 -18.92
N GLU A 37 -7.51 -2.00 -17.93
CA GLU A 37 -7.01 -3.37 -17.87
C GLU A 37 -7.77 -4.18 -16.82
N GLU A 38 -7.73 -3.73 -15.57
CA GLU A 38 -8.41 -4.40 -14.46
C GLU A 38 -8.66 -3.45 -13.30
N ALA A 39 -9.59 -3.81 -12.43
CA ALA A 39 -9.77 -3.22 -11.11
C ALA A 39 -9.88 -4.33 -10.08
N ASN A 40 -9.17 -4.18 -8.97
CA ASN A 40 -9.18 -5.12 -7.86
C ASN A 40 -9.67 -4.40 -6.61
N LEU A 41 -10.54 -5.05 -5.86
CA LEU A 41 -10.95 -4.64 -4.52
C LEU A 41 -10.51 -5.71 -3.54
N VAL A 42 -9.72 -5.31 -2.56
CA VAL A 42 -9.31 -6.17 -1.45
C VAL A 42 -9.93 -5.63 -0.17
N SER A 43 -10.57 -6.50 0.57
CA SER A 43 -11.11 -6.20 1.90
C SER A 43 -10.61 -7.24 2.87
N SER A 44 -10.06 -6.81 3.99
CA SER A 44 -9.55 -7.70 5.02
C SER A 44 -10.09 -7.31 6.40
N TYR A 45 -10.23 -8.32 7.23
CA TYR A 45 -10.54 -8.19 8.64
C TYR A 45 -9.53 -9.00 9.44
N TYR A 46 -8.83 -8.34 10.34
CA TYR A 46 -7.89 -8.97 11.24
C TYR A 46 -8.30 -8.75 12.68
N LYS A 47 -8.17 -9.78 13.50
CA LYS A 47 -8.40 -9.70 14.94
C LYS A 47 -7.29 -10.42 15.69
N GLN A 48 -6.72 -9.74 16.65
CA GLN A 48 -5.72 -10.27 17.57
C GLN A 48 -6.26 -10.16 19.00
N ASP A 49 -5.97 -11.16 19.81
CA ASP A 49 -6.20 -11.14 21.26
C ASP A 49 -4.87 -11.54 21.94
N GLY A 50 -4.25 -10.58 22.64
CA GLY A 50 -2.95 -10.75 23.29
C GLY A 50 -2.90 -9.99 24.60
N ASN A 51 -1.93 -10.34 25.43
CA ASN A 51 -1.69 -9.73 26.74
C ASN A 51 -0.20 -9.52 27.05
N ASN A 52 0.63 -9.42 26.00
CA ASN A 52 2.09 -9.29 26.11
C ASN A 52 2.58 -7.88 25.75
N SER A 53 1.77 -6.86 25.96
CA SER A 53 2.06 -5.46 25.58
C SER A 53 3.40 -4.94 26.14
N ALA A 54 3.81 -5.41 27.31
CA ALA A 54 5.11 -5.06 27.89
C ALA A 54 6.31 -5.47 27.00
N VAL A 55 6.17 -6.51 26.18
CA VAL A 55 7.20 -6.97 25.23
C VAL A 55 7.27 -6.05 24.02
N THR A 56 6.14 -5.48 23.60
CA THR A 56 6.02 -4.57 22.47
C THR A 56 6.19 -3.09 22.83
N GLY A 57 6.35 -2.79 24.13
CA GLY A 57 6.55 -1.44 24.66
C GLY A 57 5.26 -0.68 24.96
N GLY A 58 4.10 -1.37 24.88
CA GLY A 58 2.81 -0.80 25.27
C GLY A 58 2.42 -1.09 26.71
N SER A 59 1.31 -0.54 27.17
CA SER A 59 0.72 -0.81 28.48
C SER A 59 -0.70 -1.38 28.43
N GLY A 60 -1.25 -1.56 27.23
CA GLY A 60 -2.56 -2.15 26.96
C GLY A 60 -2.54 -3.67 26.87
N THR A 61 -3.63 -4.25 26.44
CA THR A 61 -3.84 -5.70 26.33
C THR A 61 -3.39 -6.30 24.99
N GLU A 62 -2.89 -5.54 24.03
CA GLU A 62 -2.58 -5.97 22.65
C GLU A 62 -3.78 -6.53 21.88
N LYS A 63 -4.99 -6.20 22.30
CA LYS A 63 -6.19 -6.52 21.52
C LYS A 63 -6.27 -5.57 20.35
N LEU A 64 -6.23 -6.14 19.15
CA LEU A 64 -6.28 -5.37 17.92
C LEU A 64 -7.38 -5.90 17.01
N THR A 65 -8.13 -4.98 16.44
CA THR A 65 -9.05 -5.24 15.33
C THR A 65 -8.68 -4.29 14.21
N ASP A 66 -8.50 -4.82 13.01
CA ASP A 66 -8.17 -4.06 11.82
C ASP A 66 -9.15 -4.38 10.70
N ILE A 67 -9.66 -3.34 10.06
CA ILE A 67 -10.51 -3.43 8.87
C ILE A 67 -9.82 -2.63 7.79
N ALA A 68 -9.26 -3.32 6.81
CA ALA A 68 -8.56 -2.72 5.70
C ALA A 68 -9.30 -2.94 4.39
N ASN A 69 -9.30 -1.90 3.56
CA ASN A 69 -9.87 -1.95 2.23
C ASN A 69 -8.93 -1.24 1.27
N SER A 70 -8.64 -1.85 0.12
CA SER A 70 -7.93 -1.17 -0.96
C SER A 70 -8.60 -1.42 -2.30
N ILE A 71 -8.57 -0.40 -3.13
CA ILE A 71 -8.95 -0.49 -4.53
C ILE A 71 -7.75 -0.12 -5.40
N ASP A 72 -7.47 -0.96 -6.37
CA ASP A 72 -6.41 -0.82 -7.35
C ASP A 72 -7.02 -0.82 -8.74
N VAL A 73 -6.61 0.11 -9.57
CA VAL A 73 -7.12 0.24 -10.95
C VAL A 73 -5.95 0.38 -11.90
N LYS A 74 -5.90 -0.51 -12.89
CA LYS A 74 -4.84 -0.56 -13.89
C LYS A 74 -5.32 -0.14 -15.25
N PHE A 75 -4.49 0.67 -15.91
CA PHE A 75 -4.67 1.13 -17.26
C PHE A 75 -3.40 0.87 -18.07
N TYR A 76 -3.56 0.71 -19.35
CA TYR A 76 -2.42 0.60 -20.26
C TYR A 76 -2.65 1.36 -21.57
N LYS A 77 -1.56 1.65 -22.26
CA LYS A 77 -1.55 2.14 -23.63
C LYS A 77 -0.27 1.72 -24.34
N TRP A 78 -0.33 1.68 -25.65
CA TRP A 78 0.85 1.48 -26.51
C TRP A 78 1.29 2.82 -27.13
N ASP A 79 2.57 3.06 -27.18
CA ASP A 79 3.11 4.23 -27.88
C ASP A 79 3.41 3.93 -29.37
N LYS A 80 3.87 4.97 -30.11
CA LYS A 80 4.22 4.85 -31.53
C LYS A 80 5.43 3.93 -31.78
N LYS A 81 6.21 3.59 -30.75
CA LYS A 81 7.39 2.70 -30.82
C LYS A 81 7.08 1.29 -30.33
N ASP A 82 5.80 0.92 -30.22
CA ASP A 82 5.34 -0.37 -29.71
C ASP A 82 5.81 -0.70 -28.29
N ARG A 83 5.93 0.31 -27.43
CA ARG A 83 6.20 0.11 -26.01
C ARG A 83 4.89 0.16 -25.22
N LYS A 84 4.70 -0.77 -24.28
CA LYS A 84 3.54 -0.80 -23.40
C LYS A 84 3.80 0.12 -22.20
N HIS A 85 2.91 1.07 -21.98
CA HIS A 85 2.89 1.90 -20.78
C HIS A 85 1.77 1.37 -19.88
N ASN A 86 2.09 1.04 -18.66
CA ASN A 86 1.13 0.64 -17.63
C ASN A 86 1.04 1.77 -16.59
N PHE A 87 -0.16 2.00 -16.12
CA PHE A 87 -0.48 2.94 -15.03
C PHE A 87 -1.30 2.19 -14.02
N ASP A 88 -0.90 2.28 -12.77
CA ASP A 88 -1.51 1.61 -11.64
C ASP A 88 -1.83 2.68 -10.60
N VAL A 89 -3.08 2.76 -10.19
CA VAL A 89 -3.57 3.73 -9.20
C VAL A 89 -4.23 2.95 -8.09
N GLU A 90 -3.70 3.07 -6.89
CA GLU A 90 -4.23 2.42 -5.70
C GLU A 90 -4.65 3.46 -4.67
N VAL A 91 -5.74 3.16 -3.97
CA VAL A 91 -6.15 3.88 -2.75
C VAL A 91 -6.55 2.85 -1.72
N GLY A 92 -5.89 2.91 -0.56
CA GLY A 92 -6.23 2.06 0.57
C GLY A 92 -6.62 2.88 1.79
N ILE A 93 -7.45 2.26 2.62
CA ILE A 93 -7.86 2.75 3.93
C ILE A 93 -7.89 1.61 4.92
N ASP A 94 -7.19 1.79 6.03
CA ASP A 94 -7.13 0.85 7.15
C ASP A 94 -7.65 1.57 8.40
N HIS A 95 -8.53 0.93 9.12
CA HIS A 95 -8.97 1.39 10.44
C HIS A 95 -8.67 0.30 11.45
N TYR A 96 -7.83 0.62 12.42
CA TYR A 96 -7.36 -0.34 13.40
C TYR A 96 -7.44 0.23 14.82
N THR A 97 -7.73 -0.66 15.77
CA THR A 97 -7.68 -0.33 17.19
C THR A 97 -6.24 -0.40 17.68
N SER A 98 -5.94 0.32 18.77
CA SER A 98 -4.61 0.29 19.36
C SER A 98 -4.32 -1.08 20.00
N ALA A 99 -3.11 -1.58 19.77
CA ALA A 99 -2.53 -2.69 20.52
C ALA A 99 -1.59 -2.25 21.64
N SER A 100 -1.41 -0.95 21.87
CA SER A 100 -0.49 -0.38 22.84
C SER A 100 -1.17 0.39 23.99
N SER A 101 -2.46 0.68 23.86
CA SER A 101 -3.26 1.38 24.89
C SER A 101 -4.71 0.90 24.87
N ASP A 102 -5.26 0.63 26.05
CA ASP A 102 -6.69 0.34 26.25
C ASP A 102 -7.51 1.59 26.61
N LYS A 103 -6.86 2.72 26.81
CA LYS A 103 -7.51 3.98 27.21
C LYS A 103 -7.72 4.90 26.03
N VAL A 104 -8.88 5.54 25.99
CA VAL A 104 -9.23 6.56 25.00
C VAL A 104 -8.70 7.91 25.46
N ASP A 105 -7.91 8.56 24.61
CA ASP A 105 -7.53 9.95 24.76
C ASP A 105 -8.42 10.80 23.83
N PRO A 106 -9.28 11.68 24.36
CA PRO A 106 -10.15 12.49 23.51
C PRO A 106 -9.41 13.51 22.65
N ASN A 107 -8.15 13.79 22.95
CA ASN A 107 -7.32 14.76 22.22
C ASN A 107 -6.47 14.13 21.13
N THR A 108 -6.34 12.79 21.11
CA THR A 108 -5.54 12.08 20.13
C THR A 108 -6.30 10.86 19.58
N ILE A 109 -6.50 10.83 18.27
CA ILE A 109 -7.05 9.67 17.58
C ILE A 109 -5.87 8.96 16.90
N SER A 110 -5.08 8.22 17.69
CA SER A 110 -3.87 7.55 17.24
C SER A 110 -3.70 6.19 17.89
N SER A 111 -2.71 5.42 17.44
CA SER A 111 -2.35 4.14 18.04
C SER A 111 -1.87 4.27 19.50
N ALA A 112 -1.49 5.47 19.95
CA ALA A 112 -1.16 5.78 21.36
C ALA A 112 -2.40 5.98 22.25
N SER A 113 -3.61 5.98 21.67
CA SER A 113 -4.89 6.05 22.36
C SER A 113 -5.71 4.80 22.06
N HIS A 114 -6.82 4.94 21.35
CA HIS A 114 -7.78 3.84 21.15
C HIS A 114 -7.73 3.25 19.74
N ALA A 115 -7.60 4.06 18.71
CA ALA A 115 -7.66 3.64 17.31
C ALA A 115 -6.98 4.68 16.42
N ASP A 116 -6.63 4.26 15.20
CA ASP A 116 -6.18 5.16 14.15
C ASP A 116 -6.78 4.78 12.79
N THR A 117 -6.69 5.70 11.85
CA THR A 117 -7.12 5.48 10.47
C THR A 117 -6.03 5.92 9.52
N ARG A 118 -5.55 4.98 8.73
CA ARG A 118 -4.55 5.19 7.70
C ARG A 118 -5.18 5.31 6.33
N ILE A 119 -4.76 6.32 5.56
CA ILE A 119 -5.12 6.45 4.15
C ILE A 119 -3.83 6.50 3.33
N TYR A 120 -3.76 5.65 2.27
CA TYR A 120 -2.52 5.50 1.51
C TYR A 120 -2.78 5.40 0.00
N PRO A 121 -2.87 6.54 -0.71
CA PRO A 121 -2.90 6.55 -2.16
C PRO A 121 -1.53 6.29 -2.77
N SER A 122 -1.49 5.60 -3.91
CA SER A 122 -0.29 5.45 -4.73
C SER A 122 -0.59 5.53 -6.21
N VAL A 123 0.41 5.97 -6.99
CA VAL A 123 0.37 5.97 -8.45
C VAL A 123 1.69 5.44 -8.96
N ASN A 124 1.63 4.42 -9.80
CA ASN A 124 2.79 3.81 -10.43
C ASN A 124 2.66 3.88 -11.95
N TRP A 125 3.75 4.12 -12.61
CA TRP A 125 3.89 4.06 -14.04
C TRP A 125 5.05 3.14 -14.40
N SER A 126 4.87 2.33 -15.45
CA SER A 126 5.97 1.58 -16.06
C SER A 126 5.88 1.58 -17.58
N MET A 127 7.02 1.49 -18.22
CA MET A 127 7.15 1.37 -19.67
C MET A 127 7.96 0.12 -20.01
N GLU A 128 7.32 -0.79 -20.67
CA GLU A 128 7.92 -2.03 -21.16
C GLU A 128 8.26 -1.91 -22.66
N ASN A 129 9.52 -2.20 -22.99
CA ASN A 129 9.98 -2.36 -24.37
C ASN A 129 10.28 -3.83 -24.62
N GLU A 130 9.29 -4.53 -25.15
CA GLU A 130 9.39 -5.97 -25.39
C GLU A 130 10.53 -6.31 -26.37
N LYS A 131 10.76 -5.50 -27.39
CA LYS A 131 11.83 -5.74 -28.40
C LYS A 131 13.22 -5.73 -27.75
N LYS A 132 13.44 -4.83 -26.78
CA LYS A 132 14.70 -4.73 -26.06
C LYS A 132 14.74 -5.56 -24.77
N GLY A 133 13.60 -6.09 -24.33
CA GLY A 133 13.48 -6.76 -23.04
C GLY A 133 13.72 -5.85 -21.83
N THR A 134 13.42 -4.55 -21.96
CA THR A 134 13.72 -3.54 -20.94
C THR A 134 12.42 -3.01 -20.35
N THR A 135 12.35 -2.91 -19.03
CA THR A 135 11.27 -2.22 -18.32
C THR A 135 11.85 -1.11 -17.43
N ILE A 136 11.26 0.05 -17.49
CA ILE A 136 11.54 1.16 -16.56
C ILE A 136 10.24 1.58 -15.89
N GLY A 137 10.30 2.01 -14.64
CA GLY A 137 9.12 2.48 -13.94
C GLY A 137 9.47 3.47 -12.83
N ALA A 138 8.47 4.24 -12.47
CA ALA A 138 8.50 5.19 -11.36
C ALA A 138 7.14 5.22 -10.69
N GLY A 139 7.13 5.49 -9.39
CA GLY A 139 5.90 5.62 -8.63
C GLY A 139 6.05 6.61 -7.49
N LEU A 140 4.89 7.10 -7.06
CA LEU A 140 4.72 7.98 -5.93
C LEU A 140 3.69 7.36 -4.98
N SER A 141 3.92 7.48 -3.69
CA SER A 141 3.01 7.02 -2.66
C SER A 141 2.91 8.03 -1.53
N LEU A 142 1.75 8.10 -0.93
CA LEU A 142 1.50 8.85 0.29
C LEU A 142 0.92 7.88 1.32
N SER A 143 1.20 8.11 2.58
CA SER A 143 0.52 7.45 3.68
C SER A 143 0.30 8.49 4.77
N SER A 144 -0.90 8.56 5.30
CA SER A 144 -1.26 9.54 6.33
C SER A 144 -2.07 8.86 7.42
N GLU A 145 -1.59 9.02 8.63
CA GLU A 145 -2.21 8.69 9.90
C GLU A 145 -2.18 9.93 10.79
N PHE A 146 -2.75 9.86 11.99
CA PHE A 146 -2.75 10.99 12.90
C PHE A 146 -1.32 11.43 13.32
N ASP A 147 -0.49 10.46 13.64
CA ASP A 147 0.87 10.67 14.17
C ASP A 147 1.99 10.36 13.15
N TYR A 148 1.63 9.90 11.94
CA TYR A 148 2.60 9.53 10.92
C TYR A 148 2.16 9.96 9.53
N THR A 149 3.06 10.63 8.82
CA THR A 149 2.87 10.96 7.39
C THR A 149 4.12 10.56 6.63
N SER A 150 3.94 9.87 5.52
CA SER A 150 5.02 9.41 4.66
C SER A 150 4.78 9.81 3.21
N PHE A 151 5.84 10.29 2.55
CA PHE A 151 5.89 10.47 1.11
C PHE A 151 6.93 9.53 0.53
N GLY A 152 6.53 8.66 -0.40
CA GLY A 152 7.38 7.67 -1.03
C GLY A 152 7.62 7.95 -2.51
N ILE A 153 8.84 7.72 -2.95
CA ILE A 153 9.23 7.69 -4.36
C ILE A 153 9.87 6.34 -4.64
N ASN A 154 9.45 5.67 -5.70
CA ASN A 154 10.08 4.44 -6.14
C ASN A 154 10.51 4.53 -7.61
N LEU A 155 11.63 3.89 -7.92
CA LEU A 155 12.16 3.73 -9.28
C LEU A 155 12.50 2.26 -9.49
N ASN A 156 12.19 1.74 -10.67
CA ASN A 156 12.55 0.39 -11.05
C ASN A 156 13.11 0.35 -12.47
N PHE A 157 14.06 -0.54 -12.66
CA PHE A 157 14.62 -0.88 -13.96
C PHE A 157 14.79 -2.39 -14.04
N SER A 158 14.34 -3.01 -15.12
CA SER A 158 14.68 -4.40 -15.41
C SER A 158 15.16 -4.61 -16.84
N GLN A 159 16.04 -5.58 -17.00
CA GLN A 159 16.58 -5.99 -18.30
C GLN A 159 16.58 -7.50 -18.43
N LYS A 160 15.82 -8.00 -19.40
CA LYS A 160 15.83 -9.41 -19.79
C LYS A 160 17.06 -9.74 -20.63
N THR A 161 17.59 -10.93 -20.46
CA THR A 161 18.66 -11.48 -21.31
C THR A 161 18.18 -11.69 -22.76
N LYS A 162 19.07 -11.85 -23.70
CA LYS A 162 18.73 -12.05 -25.13
C LYS A 162 17.83 -13.26 -25.36
N ASN A 163 18.04 -14.34 -24.63
CA ASN A 163 17.22 -15.56 -24.68
C ASN A 163 15.96 -15.46 -23.80
N ARG A 164 15.75 -14.34 -23.11
CA ARG A 164 14.62 -14.07 -22.19
C ARG A 164 14.45 -15.03 -21.02
N ASN A 165 15.44 -15.89 -20.78
CA ASN A 165 15.42 -16.82 -19.66
C ASN A 165 15.96 -16.20 -18.37
N GLY A 166 16.66 -15.06 -18.46
CA GLY A 166 17.18 -14.32 -17.30
C GLY A 166 16.64 -12.90 -17.28
N GLU A 167 16.50 -12.34 -16.07
CA GLU A 167 16.11 -10.97 -15.85
C GLU A 167 16.91 -10.37 -14.69
N PHE A 168 17.54 -9.24 -14.95
CA PHE A 168 18.21 -8.41 -13.96
C PHE A 168 17.29 -7.26 -13.58
N THR A 169 17.08 -7.03 -12.29
CA THR A 169 16.21 -5.96 -11.78
C THR A 169 16.94 -5.11 -10.74
N VAL A 170 16.79 -3.79 -10.88
CA VAL A 170 17.25 -2.78 -9.93
C VAL A 170 16.04 -2.03 -9.42
N ARG A 171 15.93 -1.87 -8.10
CA ARG A 171 14.91 -1.02 -7.47
C ARG A 171 15.56 -0.06 -6.51
N ALA A 172 15.04 1.16 -6.46
CA ALA A 172 15.40 2.18 -5.49
C ALA A 172 14.12 2.80 -4.93
N GLN A 173 14.10 3.02 -3.62
CA GLN A 173 12.98 3.64 -2.92
C GLN A 173 13.49 4.65 -1.92
N VAL A 174 12.77 5.74 -1.79
CA VAL A 174 13.02 6.81 -0.82
C VAL A 174 11.71 7.09 -0.12
N TYR A 175 11.74 7.14 1.21
CA TYR A 175 10.62 7.58 2.03
C TYR A 175 11.05 8.79 2.85
N LEU A 176 10.22 9.81 2.81
CA LEU A 176 10.35 11.05 3.58
C LEU A 176 9.20 11.08 4.59
N ASP A 177 9.54 10.76 5.83
CA ASP A 177 8.55 10.54 6.89
C ASP A 177 8.57 11.70 7.88
N LYS A 178 7.40 12.03 8.39
CA LYS A 178 7.20 12.87 9.57
C LYS A 178 6.46 12.07 10.62
N LEU A 179 6.98 12.05 11.83
CA LEU A 179 6.39 11.36 12.97
C LEU A 179 6.09 12.39 14.08
N LYS A 180 4.91 12.27 14.70
CA LYS A 180 4.63 12.89 15.99
C LYS A 180 4.87 11.82 17.05
N TYR A 181 5.74 12.10 18.02
CA TYR A 181 5.98 11.16 19.11
C TYR A 181 4.91 11.35 20.18
N ILE A 182 4.02 10.39 20.32
CA ILE A 182 2.92 10.39 21.25
C ILE A 182 3.07 9.17 22.17
N GLU A 183 3.25 9.39 23.47
CA GLU A 183 3.25 8.30 24.43
C GLU A 183 1.81 7.84 24.73
N PRO A 184 1.57 6.54 24.96
CA PRO A 184 0.29 6.06 25.47
C PRO A 184 -0.14 6.83 26.71
N ILE A 185 -1.45 7.13 26.80
CA ILE A 185 -2.01 7.95 27.88
C ILE A 185 -1.69 7.41 29.27
N GLU A 186 -1.60 6.09 29.42
CA GLU A 186 -1.24 5.42 30.65
C GLU A 186 0.16 5.82 31.15
N ILE A 187 1.11 5.93 30.20
CA ILE A 187 2.52 6.27 30.49
C ILE A 187 2.63 7.78 30.78
N ARG A 188 1.95 8.62 30.00
CA ARG A 188 1.93 10.08 30.20
C ARG A 188 1.44 10.47 31.60
N ILE A 189 0.34 9.87 32.04
CA ILE A 189 -0.22 10.11 33.37
C ILE A 189 0.76 9.64 34.46
N ALA A 190 1.40 8.48 34.28
CA ALA A 190 2.36 7.95 35.24
C ALA A 190 3.62 8.83 35.36
N ASN A 191 4.01 9.51 34.28
CA ASN A 191 5.16 10.44 34.27
C ASN A 191 4.83 11.88 34.73
N GLY A 192 3.61 12.11 35.24
CA GLY A 192 3.19 13.42 35.75
C GLY A 192 2.79 14.42 34.65
N GLY A 193 2.61 13.95 33.41
CA GLY A 193 2.09 14.74 32.30
C GLY A 193 0.60 15.07 32.52
N SER A 194 0.18 16.26 32.12
CA SER A 194 -1.25 16.60 32.04
C SER A 194 -1.87 15.75 30.92
N GLY A 195 -2.94 15.03 31.22
CA GLY A 195 -3.67 14.26 30.21
C GLY A 195 -4.34 15.10 29.09
N ASN A 196 -4.14 16.42 29.12
CA ASN A 196 -4.71 17.41 28.21
C ASN A 196 -3.62 18.13 27.40
N GLU A 197 -2.73 17.40 26.74
CA GLU A 197 -1.80 18.02 25.80
C GLU A 197 -2.53 18.34 24.49
N ASN A 198 -2.38 19.58 24.02
CA ASN A 198 -2.92 19.99 22.73
C ASN A 198 -2.13 19.35 21.59
N GLU A 199 -2.76 19.11 20.45
CA GLU A 199 -2.14 18.51 19.26
C GLU A 199 -0.82 19.19 18.81
N ASN A 200 -0.65 20.47 19.14
CA ASN A 200 0.54 21.27 18.81
C ASN A 200 1.74 21.03 19.74
N ASP A 201 1.56 20.33 20.85
CA ASP A 201 2.62 20.11 21.84
C ASP A 201 3.47 18.85 21.55
N TYR A 202 3.07 18.03 20.58
CA TYR A 202 3.81 16.83 20.22
C TYR A 202 5.05 17.14 19.39
N ALA A 203 6.21 16.65 19.85
CA ALA A 203 7.46 16.80 19.13
C ALA A 203 7.42 16.08 17.78
N SER A 204 7.50 16.84 16.70
CA SER A 204 7.59 16.26 15.35
C SER A 204 9.05 15.93 15.01
N ARG A 205 9.28 14.74 14.48
CA ARG A 205 10.59 14.28 14.00
C ARG A 205 10.49 13.80 12.55
N SER A 206 11.54 14.07 11.78
CA SER A 206 11.67 13.57 10.41
C SER A 206 12.52 12.31 10.39
N ARG A 207 12.13 11.33 9.59
CA ARG A 207 12.90 10.13 9.29
C ARG A 207 12.95 9.96 7.78
N ASN A 208 14.15 9.83 7.23
CA ASN A 208 14.33 9.54 5.81
C ASN A 208 14.87 8.12 5.67
N SER A 209 14.21 7.31 4.85
CA SER A 209 14.59 5.94 4.60
C SER A 209 14.95 5.75 3.13
N PHE A 210 16.08 5.10 2.88
CA PHE A 210 16.58 4.80 1.54
C PHE A 210 16.75 3.30 1.41
N SER A 211 16.15 2.72 0.39
CA SER A 211 16.24 1.30 0.09
C SER A 211 16.68 1.11 -1.35
N ARG A 212 17.52 0.14 -1.59
CA ARG A 212 17.91 -0.33 -2.91
C ARG A 212 18.00 -1.84 -2.93
N SER A 213 17.56 -2.45 -4.02
CA SER A 213 17.70 -3.88 -4.23
C SER A 213 18.18 -4.17 -5.64
N LEU A 214 19.00 -5.20 -5.74
CA LEU A 214 19.45 -5.80 -6.99
C LEU A 214 18.99 -7.25 -6.96
N SER A 215 18.41 -7.72 -8.01
CA SER A 215 18.04 -9.13 -8.13
C SER A 215 18.31 -9.63 -9.53
N TYR A 216 18.65 -10.90 -9.61
CA TYR A 216 18.78 -11.63 -10.86
C TYR A 216 17.97 -12.92 -10.78
N SER A 217 17.11 -13.14 -11.74
CA SER A 217 16.36 -14.38 -11.90
C SER A 217 16.76 -15.10 -13.17
N GLN A 218 16.84 -16.43 -13.12
CA GLN A 218 17.22 -17.27 -14.26
C GLN A 218 16.32 -18.50 -14.32
N ILE A 219 15.66 -18.70 -15.45
CA ILE A 219 14.96 -19.95 -15.77
C ILE A 219 16.00 -20.92 -16.30
N ILE A 220 16.26 -22.00 -15.56
CA ILE A 220 17.20 -23.07 -15.95
C ILE A 220 16.50 -24.07 -16.87
N HIS A 221 15.31 -24.48 -16.48
CA HIS A 221 14.43 -25.33 -17.30
C HIS A 221 12.97 -25.18 -16.83
N GLN A 222 12.02 -25.84 -17.49
CA GLN A 222 10.58 -25.69 -17.26
C GLN A 222 10.10 -25.84 -15.80
N ARG A 223 10.90 -26.50 -14.94
CA ARG A 223 10.55 -26.79 -13.53
C ARG A 223 11.50 -26.14 -12.53
N LEU A 224 12.48 -25.34 -12.99
CA LEU A 224 13.48 -24.74 -12.09
C LEU A 224 13.77 -23.31 -12.52
N GLN A 225 13.50 -22.39 -11.60
CA GLN A 225 13.93 -20.99 -11.66
C GLN A 225 14.76 -20.70 -10.41
N LEU A 226 15.85 -20.02 -10.58
CA LEU A 226 16.70 -19.49 -9.50
C LEU A 226 16.56 -17.98 -9.44
N GLN A 227 16.61 -17.44 -8.23
CA GLN A 227 16.64 -16.00 -7.97
C GLN A 227 17.62 -15.70 -6.85
N ALA A 228 18.43 -14.68 -7.05
CA ALA A 228 19.38 -14.13 -6.09
C ALA A 228 19.18 -12.63 -5.91
#